data_0ce8a7636de19ea528aa3d06fe8c0be1
#
_entry.id   0ce8a7636de19ea528aa3d06fe8c0be1
#
_cell.length_a   1.000
_cell.length_b   1.000
_cell.length_c   1.000
_cell.angle_alpha   90.00
_cell.angle_beta   90.00
_cell.angle_gamma   90.00
#
_symmetry.space_group_name_H-M   'P 1'
#
loop_
_entity.id
_entity.type
_entity.pdbx_description
1 polymer ?
#
loop_
_entity_poly.entity_id
_entity_poly.type
_entity_poly.pdbx_seq_one_letter_code
_entity_poly.pdbx_strand_id
1 'polypeptide(L)'
;MPLVDALSTILDPTLPLTVGEWEEWGNPLTSRAVFDAMSRYTPYENVPDGALLPAIMATTSVNDTRVEFVEPTKWVQRLREATGQVPSTDEAGAGSVPVRDPLERPIILRTEMVAGHAGPSGREGRWAARCEEFAFALGQVGVTV
;
A
#
# COMPACT_ATOMS: atom_id res chain seq x y z
N MET A 1 9.10 2.15 -0.29
CA MET A 1 7.84 2.07 0.46
C MET A 1 6.80 2.88 -0.31
N PRO A 2 5.62 2.34 -0.60
CA PRO A 2 4.66 3.00 -1.47
C PRO A 2 3.83 4.04 -0.70
N LEU A 3 3.74 5.27 -1.23
CA LEU A 3 2.80 6.30 -0.83
C LEU A 3 1.48 6.02 -1.54
N VAL A 4 0.55 5.37 -0.87
CA VAL A 4 -0.69 4.86 -1.48
C VAL A 4 -1.96 5.45 -0.90
N ASP A 5 -1.86 6.18 0.20
CA ASP A 5 -2.95 6.91 0.87
C ASP A 5 -2.59 8.40 1.01
N ALA A 6 -2.09 8.97 -0.09
CA ALA A 6 -1.61 10.35 -0.12
C ALA A 6 -2.68 11.36 0.33
N LEU A 7 -3.95 11.12 0.04
CA LEU A 7 -5.03 12.04 0.46
C LEU A 7 -5.13 12.12 1.99
N SER A 8 -5.17 10.98 2.70
CA SER A 8 -5.21 10.99 4.17
C SER A 8 -3.96 11.62 4.77
N THR A 9 -2.78 11.31 4.21
CA THR A 9 -1.50 11.88 4.67
C THR A 9 -1.45 13.39 4.51
N ILE A 10 -1.87 13.92 3.34
CA ILE A 10 -1.86 15.37 3.08
C ILE A 10 -2.96 16.12 3.85
N LEU A 11 -3.98 15.43 4.33
CA LEU A 11 -5.01 15.99 5.24
C LEU A 11 -4.55 16.10 6.70
N ASP A 12 -3.46 15.45 7.09
CA ASP A 12 -2.97 15.49 8.47
C ASP A 12 -1.75 16.41 8.65
N PRO A 13 -1.95 17.67 9.10
CA PRO A 13 -0.86 18.63 9.28
C PRO A 13 0.08 18.29 10.44
N THR A 14 -0.22 17.26 11.23
CA THR A 14 0.65 16.82 12.33
C THR A 14 1.79 15.92 11.86
N LEU A 15 1.69 15.37 10.65
CA LEU A 15 2.73 14.56 10.06
C LEU A 15 3.93 15.41 9.61
N PRO A 16 5.16 14.91 9.76
CA PRO A 16 6.37 15.72 9.59
C PRO A 16 6.55 16.38 8.21
N LEU A 17 6.05 15.76 7.14
CA LEU A 17 6.26 16.24 5.78
C LEU A 17 5.05 17.00 5.20
N THR A 18 3.85 16.77 5.72
CA THR A 18 2.58 17.21 5.12
C THR A 18 2.54 18.70 4.79
N VAL A 19 2.88 19.57 5.76
CA VAL A 19 2.80 21.02 5.55
C VAL A 19 3.76 21.49 4.45
N GLY A 20 4.95 20.89 4.38
CA GLY A 20 5.93 21.20 3.32
C GLY A 20 5.50 20.72 1.94
N GLU A 21 4.74 19.63 1.89
CA GLU A 21 4.27 19.02 0.64
C GLU A 21 3.04 19.73 0.04
N TRP A 22 2.36 20.60 0.80
CA TRP A 22 1.25 21.40 0.25
C TRP A 22 1.64 22.33 -0.90
N GLU A 23 2.93 22.72 -0.99
CA GLU A 23 3.42 23.51 -2.12
C GLU A 23 3.48 22.67 -3.41
N GLU A 24 3.66 21.36 -3.29
CA GLU A 24 3.75 20.44 -4.42
C GLU A 24 2.37 19.86 -4.78
N TRP A 25 1.62 19.36 -3.80
CA TRP A 25 0.35 18.65 -4.01
C TRP A 25 -0.88 19.55 -3.96
N GLY A 26 -0.72 20.75 -3.38
CA GLY A 26 -1.84 21.60 -2.97
C GLY A 26 -2.36 21.23 -1.57
N ASN A 27 -3.17 22.14 -1.00
CA ASN A 27 -3.71 21.95 0.35
C ASN A 27 -5.20 21.54 0.28
N PRO A 28 -5.54 20.26 0.50
CA PRO A 28 -6.92 19.76 0.45
C PRO A 28 -7.78 20.21 1.64
N LEU A 29 -7.17 20.69 2.75
CA LEU A 29 -7.90 21.24 3.89
C LEU A 29 -8.56 22.59 3.55
N THR A 30 -7.94 23.36 2.64
CA THR A 30 -8.41 24.70 2.29
C THR A 30 -8.98 24.81 0.90
N SER A 31 -8.80 23.77 0.05
CA SER A 31 -9.26 23.76 -1.33
C SER A 31 -10.02 22.48 -1.67
N ARG A 32 -11.33 22.61 -1.84
CA ARG A 32 -12.19 21.51 -2.28
C ARG A 32 -11.76 20.97 -3.66
N ALA A 33 -11.30 21.81 -4.56
CA ALA A 33 -10.83 21.39 -5.88
C ALA A 33 -9.57 20.49 -5.78
N VAL A 34 -8.66 20.80 -4.85
CA VAL A 34 -7.48 19.96 -4.57
C VAL A 34 -7.92 18.63 -3.98
N PHE A 35 -8.80 18.62 -2.99
CA PHE A 35 -9.35 17.39 -2.41
C PHE A 35 -10.00 16.51 -3.48
N ASP A 36 -10.88 17.07 -4.31
CA ASP A 36 -11.56 16.33 -5.36
C ASP A 36 -10.60 15.82 -6.45
N ALA A 37 -9.52 16.54 -6.72
CA ALA A 37 -8.48 16.08 -7.62
C ALA A 37 -7.70 14.91 -7.04
N MET A 38 -7.24 15.03 -5.79
CA MET A 38 -6.45 13.98 -5.10
C MET A 38 -7.26 12.69 -4.94
N SER A 39 -8.53 12.77 -4.54
CA SER A 39 -9.39 11.59 -4.36
C SER A 39 -9.60 10.77 -5.64
N ARG A 40 -9.38 11.35 -6.84
CA ARG A 40 -9.51 10.65 -8.11
C ARG A 40 -8.31 9.81 -8.50
N TYR A 41 -7.12 10.09 -7.96
CA TYR A 41 -5.91 9.38 -8.33
C TYR A 41 -5.21 8.65 -7.19
N THR A 42 -5.55 8.95 -5.94
CA THR A 42 -4.92 8.28 -4.79
C THR A 42 -5.26 6.80 -4.78
N PRO A 43 -4.26 5.91 -4.73
CA PRO A 43 -4.47 4.47 -4.91
C PRO A 43 -5.43 3.83 -3.90
N TYR A 44 -5.44 4.30 -2.67
CA TYR A 44 -6.30 3.74 -1.62
C TYR A 44 -7.79 3.96 -1.91
N GLU A 45 -8.17 5.17 -2.34
CA GLU A 45 -9.56 5.52 -2.68
C GLU A 45 -10.04 4.86 -3.97
N ASN A 46 -9.11 4.48 -4.85
CA ASN A 46 -9.43 4.00 -6.20
C ASN A 46 -9.14 2.51 -6.41
N VAL A 47 -9.20 1.70 -5.36
CA VAL A 47 -9.15 0.24 -5.50
C VAL A 47 -10.47 -0.26 -6.10
N PRO A 48 -10.46 -0.84 -7.31
CA PRO A 48 -11.70 -1.30 -7.96
C PRO A 48 -12.17 -2.64 -7.36
N ASP A 49 -13.45 -2.72 -7.01
CA ASP A 49 -14.05 -3.94 -6.49
C ASP A 49 -14.14 -5.03 -7.57
N GLY A 50 -13.85 -6.27 -7.18
CA GLY A 50 -13.91 -7.42 -8.07
C GLY A 50 -12.83 -7.46 -9.15
N ALA A 51 -11.86 -6.55 -9.13
CA ALA A 51 -10.78 -6.50 -10.10
C ALA A 51 -9.89 -7.75 -10.04
N LEU A 52 -9.46 -8.18 -11.20
CA LEU A 52 -8.45 -9.24 -11.34
C LEU A 52 -7.06 -8.59 -11.34
N LEU A 53 -6.54 -8.36 -10.15
CA LEU A 53 -5.22 -7.76 -9.98
C LEU A 53 -4.10 -8.79 -10.14
N PRO A 54 -2.88 -8.38 -10.52
CA PRO A 54 -1.72 -9.25 -10.47
C PRO A 54 -1.35 -9.60 -9.02
N ALA A 55 -0.41 -10.52 -8.84
CA ALA A 55 0.25 -10.70 -7.55
C ALA A 55 0.98 -9.42 -7.13
N ILE A 56 0.83 -9.01 -5.88
CA ILE A 56 1.38 -7.76 -5.35
C ILE A 56 2.16 -8.05 -4.07
N MET A 57 3.37 -7.51 -3.98
CA MET A 57 4.12 -7.44 -2.73
C MET A 57 4.40 -5.98 -2.39
N ALA A 58 3.72 -5.48 -1.37
CA ALA A 58 3.98 -4.16 -0.81
C ALA A 58 4.98 -4.26 0.34
N THR A 59 5.98 -3.38 0.36
CA THR A 59 6.97 -3.33 1.44
C THR A 59 6.81 -2.06 2.25
N THR A 60 6.83 -2.18 3.58
CA THR A 60 6.77 -1.05 4.51
C THR A 60 7.71 -1.25 5.69
N SER A 61 7.82 -0.25 6.55
CA SER A 61 8.55 -0.33 7.81
C SER A 61 7.79 0.35 8.93
N VAL A 62 7.77 -0.27 10.10
CA VAL A 62 7.12 0.29 11.31
C VAL A 62 7.73 1.63 11.72
N ASN A 63 9.03 1.81 11.49
CA ASN A 63 9.76 3.02 11.84
C ASN A 63 9.95 3.99 10.65
N ASP A 64 9.11 3.87 9.61
CA ASP A 64 9.13 4.82 8.51
C ASP A 64 8.49 6.14 8.94
N THR A 65 9.28 7.21 8.94
CA THR A 65 8.84 8.57 9.31
C THR A 65 8.46 9.44 8.12
N ARG A 66 8.52 8.90 6.90
CA ARG A 66 8.15 9.60 5.66
C ARG A 66 6.84 9.09 5.09
N VAL A 67 6.69 7.78 5.03
CA VAL A 67 5.47 7.10 4.60
C VAL A 67 5.06 6.15 5.71
N GLU A 68 4.07 6.53 6.46
CA GLU A 68 3.62 5.75 7.61
C GLU A 68 3.22 4.32 7.20
N PHE A 69 3.63 3.33 8.00
CA PHE A 69 3.35 1.93 7.72
C PHE A 69 1.85 1.61 7.61
N VAL A 70 1.01 2.45 8.20
CA VAL A 70 -0.44 2.31 8.15
C VAL A 70 -1.00 2.45 6.73
N GLU A 71 -0.39 3.30 5.88
CA GLU A 71 -0.84 3.49 4.50
C GLU A 71 -0.80 2.21 3.68
N PRO A 72 0.36 1.55 3.47
CA PRO A 72 0.40 0.30 2.73
C PRO A 72 -0.35 -0.83 3.44
N THR A 73 -0.48 -0.78 4.78
CA THR A 73 -1.26 -1.78 5.52
C THR A 73 -2.75 -1.70 5.17
N LYS A 74 -3.33 -0.51 5.22
CA LYS A 74 -4.74 -0.28 4.83
C LYS A 74 -4.96 -0.64 3.36
N TRP A 75 -4.06 -0.19 2.49
CA TRP A 75 -4.17 -0.43 1.06
C TRP A 75 -4.12 -1.93 0.71
N VAL A 76 -3.19 -2.69 1.29
CA VAL A 76 -3.12 -4.15 1.11
C VAL A 76 -4.40 -4.83 1.60
N GLN A 77 -4.93 -4.40 2.74
CA GLN A 77 -6.19 -4.94 3.25
C GLN A 77 -7.34 -4.64 2.28
N ARG A 78 -7.45 -3.40 1.80
CA ARG A 78 -8.46 -2.99 0.82
C ARG A 78 -8.34 -3.76 -0.50
N LEU A 79 -7.11 -4.02 -0.98
CA LEU A 79 -6.85 -4.86 -2.15
C LEU A 79 -7.34 -6.30 -1.95
N ARG A 80 -7.06 -6.90 -0.78
CA ARG A 80 -7.50 -8.27 -0.46
C ARG A 80 -9.03 -8.38 -0.40
N GLU A 81 -9.69 -7.40 0.17
CA GLU A 81 -11.16 -7.31 0.19
C GLU A 81 -11.72 -7.17 -1.23
N ALA A 82 -11.22 -6.22 -1.99
CA ALA A 82 -11.67 -5.96 -3.36
C ALA A 82 -11.44 -7.13 -4.33
N THR A 83 -10.43 -7.96 -4.07
CA THR A 83 -10.14 -9.15 -4.88
C THR A 83 -10.75 -10.44 -4.34
N GLY A 84 -11.45 -10.38 -3.19
CA GLY A 84 -12.08 -11.55 -2.56
C GLY A 84 -11.08 -12.50 -1.87
N GLN A 85 -9.88 -12.06 -1.55
CA GLN A 85 -8.91 -12.87 -0.79
C GLN A 85 -9.20 -12.91 0.71
N VAL A 86 -9.94 -11.95 1.21
CA VAL A 86 -10.49 -11.93 2.57
C VAL A 86 -11.95 -11.46 2.51
N PRO A 87 -12.80 -11.86 3.46
CA PRO A 87 -14.15 -11.34 3.56
C PRO A 87 -14.13 -9.81 3.74
N SER A 88 -15.06 -9.11 3.09
CA SER A 88 -15.26 -7.69 3.33
C SER A 88 -15.69 -7.45 4.78
N THR A 89 -15.12 -6.42 5.42
CA THR A 89 -15.51 -6.01 6.78
C THR A 89 -16.74 -5.12 6.80
N ASP A 90 -17.16 -4.60 5.64
CA ASP A 90 -18.33 -3.73 5.51
C ASP A 90 -19.61 -4.56 5.39
N GLU A 91 -20.58 -4.32 6.26
CA GLU A 91 -21.87 -5.02 6.23
C GLU A 91 -22.59 -4.89 4.87
N ALA A 92 -22.39 -3.76 4.17
CA ALA A 92 -22.95 -3.51 2.84
C ALA A 92 -22.25 -4.28 1.72
N GLY A 93 -21.01 -4.74 1.93
CA GLY A 93 -20.18 -5.45 0.95
C GLY A 93 -20.12 -6.97 1.18
N ALA A 94 -20.63 -7.46 2.31
CA ALA A 94 -20.59 -8.88 2.64
C ALA A 94 -21.36 -9.70 1.59
N GLY A 95 -20.61 -10.43 0.75
CA GLY A 95 -21.15 -11.30 -0.27
C GLY A 95 -21.14 -10.75 -1.71
N SER A 96 -20.63 -9.54 -1.95
CA SER A 96 -20.58 -8.95 -3.31
C SER A 96 -19.36 -9.43 -4.11
N VAL A 97 -18.26 -9.80 -3.47
CA VAL A 97 -17.04 -10.28 -4.12
C VAL A 97 -16.84 -11.77 -3.85
N PRO A 98 -16.73 -12.62 -4.90
CA PRO A 98 -16.47 -14.05 -4.71
C PRO A 98 -15.13 -14.26 -4.00
N VAL A 99 -15.14 -15.14 -2.98
CA VAL A 99 -13.90 -15.54 -2.29
C VAL A 99 -12.98 -16.25 -3.27
N ARG A 100 -11.73 -15.81 -3.37
CA ARG A 100 -10.68 -16.38 -4.23
C ARG A 100 -9.58 -17.02 -3.41
N ASP A 101 -8.85 -17.97 -4.01
CA ASP A 101 -7.66 -18.54 -3.40
C ASP A 101 -6.56 -17.44 -3.29
N PRO A 102 -6.13 -17.08 -2.07
CA PRO A 102 -5.08 -16.10 -1.88
C PRO A 102 -3.72 -16.50 -2.49
N LEU A 103 -3.52 -17.78 -2.78
CA LEU A 103 -2.28 -18.29 -3.35
C LEU A 103 -2.21 -18.16 -4.87
N GLU A 104 -3.34 -17.98 -5.53
CA GLU A 104 -3.37 -17.84 -7.00
C GLU A 104 -2.69 -16.54 -7.46
N ARG A 105 -2.98 -15.44 -6.78
CA ARG A 105 -2.39 -14.10 -7.02
C ARG A 105 -2.17 -13.41 -5.68
N PRO A 106 -1.12 -13.76 -4.94
CA PRO A 106 -0.96 -13.32 -3.56
C PRO A 106 -0.79 -11.80 -3.48
N ILE A 107 -1.48 -11.21 -2.52
CA ILE A 107 -1.31 -9.81 -2.13
C ILE A 107 -0.65 -9.81 -0.75
N ILE A 108 0.63 -9.47 -0.71
CA ILE A 108 1.49 -9.62 0.46
C ILE A 108 1.90 -8.24 0.98
N LEU A 109 1.82 -8.06 2.29
CA LEU A 109 2.47 -6.97 3.01
C LEU A 109 3.73 -7.52 3.70
N ARG A 110 4.90 -7.02 3.28
CA ARG A 110 6.16 -7.27 3.97
C ARG A 110 6.50 -6.07 4.83
N THR A 111 6.53 -6.27 6.14
CA THR A 111 6.82 -5.21 7.10
C THR A 111 8.21 -5.38 7.69
N GLU A 112 9.05 -4.37 7.53
CA GLU A 112 10.33 -4.25 8.22
C GLU A 112 10.10 -3.71 9.64
N MET A 113 10.63 -4.41 10.65
CA MET A 113 10.30 -4.12 12.05
C MET A 113 11.30 -3.20 12.75
N VAL A 114 12.51 -3.03 12.19
CA VAL A 114 13.61 -2.32 12.86
C VAL A 114 14.08 -1.10 12.09
N ALA A 115 14.23 -1.23 10.77
CA ALA A 115 14.73 -0.13 9.92
C ALA A 115 13.65 0.93 9.66
N GLY A 116 14.07 2.10 9.19
CA GLY A 116 13.19 3.18 8.73
C GLY A 116 12.93 3.13 7.21
N HIS A 117 12.63 4.31 6.62
CA HIS A 117 12.25 4.47 5.20
C HIS A 117 13.23 3.83 4.20
N ALA A 118 14.53 3.89 4.47
CA ALA A 118 15.55 3.34 3.57
C ALA A 118 15.67 1.79 3.61
N GLY A 119 14.89 1.12 4.46
CA GLY A 119 14.99 -0.32 4.67
C GLY A 119 16.20 -0.73 5.52
N PRO A 120 16.54 -2.03 5.56
CA PRO A 120 17.60 -2.56 6.41
C PRO A 120 18.96 -1.89 6.18
N SER A 121 19.69 -1.62 7.25
CA SER A 121 21.05 -1.12 7.20
C SER A 121 22.06 -2.24 6.91
N GLY A 122 23.22 -1.86 6.35
CA GLY A 122 24.26 -2.80 5.99
C GLY A 122 24.00 -3.52 4.65
N ARG A 123 25.10 -4.07 4.10
CA ARG A 123 25.07 -4.71 2.78
C ARG A 123 24.24 -5.99 2.78
N GLU A 124 24.45 -6.83 3.79
CA GLU A 124 23.78 -8.14 3.90
C GLU A 124 22.27 -7.98 4.11
N GLY A 125 21.84 -7.09 5.00
CA GLY A 125 20.40 -6.83 5.21
C GLY A 125 19.70 -6.32 3.95
N ARG A 126 20.35 -5.41 3.21
CA ARG A 126 19.82 -4.93 1.93
C ARG A 126 19.75 -6.03 0.87
N TRP A 127 20.75 -6.89 0.81
CA TRP A 127 20.73 -8.01 -0.13
C TRP A 127 19.65 -9.03 0.23
N ALA A 128 19.50 -9.39 1.50
CA ALA A 128 18.44 -10.28 1.94
C ALA A 128 17.05 -9.75 1.55
N ALA A 129 16.77 -8.47 1.82
CA ALA A 129 15.51 -7.85 1.42
C ALA A 129 15.30 -7.88 -0.10
N ARG A 130 16.34 -7.61 -0.90
CA ARG A 130 16.25 -7.71 -2.37
C ARG A 130 16.05 -9.13 -2.86
N CYS A 131 16.67 -10.11 -2.22
CA CYS A 131 16.45 -11.53 -2.55
C CYS A 131 14.98 -11.93 -2.33
N GLU A 132 14.36 -11.48 -1.24
CA GLU A 132 12.92 -11.72 -0.99
C GLU A 132 12.03 -11.10 -2.08
N GLU A 133 12.31 -9.85 -2.49
CA GLU A 133 11.57 -9.16 -3.56
C GLU A 133 11.71 -9.89 -4.90
N PHE A 134 12.93 -10.30 -5.27
CA PHE A 134 13.17 -11.04 -6.51
C PHE A 134 12.58 -12.46 -6.44
N ALA A 135 12.70 -13.16 -5.32
CA ALA A 135 12.10 -14.49 -5.16
C ALA A 135 10.58 -14.44 -5.35
N PHE A 136 9.92 -13.42 -4.77
CA PHE A 136 8.50 -13.20 -5.02
C PHE A 136 8.22 -12.97 -6.52
N ALA A 137 8.90 -12.03 -7.16
CA ALA A 137 8.66 -11.70 -8.56
C ALA A 137 8.92 -12.89 -9.49
N LEU A 138 10.03 -13.61 -9.31
CA LEU A 138 10.39 -14.78 -10.12
C LEU A 138 9.39 -15.93 -9.92
N GLY A 139 8.96 -16.16 -8.67
CA GLY A 139 7.94 -17.16 -8.37
C GLY A 139 6.61 -16.89 -9.10
N GLN A 140 6.23 -15.61 -9.24
CA GLN A 140 4.98 -15.26 -9.94
C GLN A 140 5.05 -15.46 -11.46
N VAL A 141 6.24 -15.55 -12.05
CA VAL A 141 6.43 -15.84 -13.47
C VAL A 141 6.88 -17.29 -13.73
N GLY A 142 6.79 -18.15 -12.72
CA GLY A 142 7.06 -19.59 -12.84
C GLY A 142 8.54 -19.97 -12.85
N VAL A 143 9.42 -19.07 -12.43
CA VAL A 143 10.84 -19.37 -12.24
C VAL A 143 11.04 -19.93 -10.83
N THR A 144 11.43 -21.19 -10.74
CA THR A 144 11.86 -21.81 -9.47
C THR A 144 13.35 -21.55 -9.26
N VAL A 145 13.68 -21.03 -8.08
CA VAL A 145 15.07 -20.76 -7.65
C VAL A 145 15.55 -21.88 -6.75
#